data_df548f0defe45a931d07a56eda15bd05
#
_entry.id   df548f0defe45a931d07a56eda15bd05
#
_cell.length_a   1.000
_cell.length_b   1.000
_cell.length_c   1.000
_cell.angle_alpha   90.00
_cell.angle_beta   90.00
_cell.angle_gamma   90.00
#
_symmetry.space_group_name_H-M   'P 1'
#
loop_
_entity.id
_entity.type
_entity.pdbx_description
1 polymer ?
#
loop_
_entity_poly.entity_id
_entity_poly.type
_entity_poly.pdbx_seq_one_letter_code
_entity_poly.pdbx_strand_id
1 'polypeptide(L)'
;MLASAMAFMLLGATAAMAQTAAAPPKAGEQKAYVPDVGQEGKDVIWVPTPQSLVDKMLDMAKVTPKDRLMDLGSGDGRTVITAAQRGLTAQGIEYNPDLVALSQQNAKRAGVADRATFVAQDLFTTDLSQADVITMFLLSTINEKLRPKLLELPAGTRVVSNTFRMGDWEPDASETVTENCQTYCTALLWIVPAKVQGKWDMGGETLQLDQHFQVLSGKLGSVPISDARLDGTSITFTANGVRYAGVVNGRTMSGSAAGKGEWRAKRS
;
A
#
# COMPACT_ATOMS: atom_id res chain seq x y z
N MET A 1 -52.13 -7.00 -101.08
CA MET A 1 -50.94 -6.23 -100.79
C MET A 1 -50.92 -5.98 -99.29
N LEU A 2 -50.13 -6.72 -98.59
CA LEU A 2 -50.11 -6.78 -97.11
C LEU A 2 -49.20 -5.70 -96.53
N ALA A 3 -49.70 -4.92 -95.60
CA ALA A 3 -48.90 -4.00 -94.80
C ALA A 3 -48.74 -4.64 -93.43
N SER A 4 -47.50 -4.90 -93.08
CA SER A 4 -47.09 -5.45 -91.78
C SER A 4 -46.88 -4.32 -90.81
N ALA A 5 -47.60 -4.27 -89.70
CA ALA A 5 -47.39 -3.33 -88.61
C ALA A 5 -46.43 -3.96 -87.56
N MET A 6 -45.34 -3.30 -87.34
CA MET A 6 -44.32 -3.68 -86.32
C MET A 6 -44.63 -2.92 -85.04
N ALA A 7 -44.97 -3.62 -83.95
CA ALA A 7 -45.20 -3.08 -82.63
C ALA A 7 -43.88 -3.04 -81.88
N PHE A 8 -43.48 -1.83 -81.46
CA PHE A 8 -42.31 -1.62 -80.53
C PHE A 8 -42.77 -1.75 -79.10
N MET A 9 -42.31 -2.76 -78.38
CA MET A 9 -42.44 -2.83 -76.93
C MET A 9 -41.28 -2.04 -76.27
N LEU A 10 -41.62 -0.98 -75.54
CA LEU A 10 -40.69 -0.28 -74.65
C LEU A 10 -40.65 -1.06 -73.31
N LEU A 11 -39.54 -1.70 -73.02
CA LEU A 11 -39.23 -2.18 -71.66
C LEU A 11 -38.73 -0.98 -70.79
N GLY A 12 -39.59 -0.57 -69.87
CA GLY A 12 -39.18 0.38 -68.81
C GLY A 12 -38.32 -0.32 -67.74
N ALA A 13 -37.06 -0.01 -67.69
CA ALA A 13 -36.18 -0.45 -66.62
C ALA A 13 -36.37 0.48 -65.39
N THR A 14 -37.03 -0.01 -64.31
CA THR A 14 -37.07 0.66 -63.01
C THR A 14 -35.78 0.41 -62.28
N ALA A 15 -34.94 1.43 -62.23
CA ALA A 15 -33.75 1.42 -61.36
C ALA A 15 -34.19 1.51 -59.90
N ALA A 16 -34.04 0.43 -59.13
CA ALA A 16 -34.19 0.42 -57.68
C ALA A 16 -32.98 1.15 -57.06
N MET A 17 -33.21 2.36 -56.55
CA MET A 17 -32.22 3.07 -55.73
C MET A 17 -32.08 2.32 -54.40
N ALA A 18 -31.00 1.59 -54.23
CA ALA A 18 -30.60 1.04 -52.93
C ALA A 18 -30.24 2.22 -51.99
N GLN A 19 -31.12 2.53 -51.04
CA GLN A 19 -30.76 3.40 -49.93
C GLN A 19 -29.73 2.68 -49.07
N THR A 20 -28.47 3.09 -49.14
CA THR A 20 -27.44 2.72 -48.16
C THR A 20 -27.84 3.30 -46.81
N ALA A 21 -28.36 2.43 -45.93
CA ALA A 21 -28.54 2.80 -44.52
C ALA A 21 -27.18 3.23 -43.93
N ALA A 22 -27.12 4.48 -43.50
CA ALA A 22 -25.94 4.98 -42.80
C ALA A 22 -25.72 4.09 -41.57
N ALA A 23 -24.47 3.60 -41.39
CA ALA A 23 -24.08 2.86 -40.22
C ALA A 23 -24.38 3.72 -38.97
N PRO A 24 -24.86 3.10 -37.85
CA PRO A 24 -25.09 3.83 -36.61
C PRO A 24 -23.78 4.50 -36.17
N PRO A 25 -23.85 5.73 -35.60
CA PRO A 25 -22.66 6.40 -35.13
C PRO A 25 -21.95 5.48 -34.13
N LYS A 26 -20.66 5.27 -34.33
CA LYS A 26 -19.80 4.58 -33.35
C LYS A 26 -20.02 5.25 -32.00
N ALA A 27 -20.37 4.46 -30.99
CA ALA A 27 -20.47 4.94 -29.60
C ALA A 27 -19.28 5.84 -29.34
N GLY A 28 -19.52 7.11 -28.93
CA GLY A 28 -18.48 8.11 -28.80
C GLY A 28 -17.35 7.54 -27.97
N GLU A 29 -16.12 7.65 -28.46
CA GLU A 29 -14.93 7.44 -27.66
C GLU A 29 -15.03 8.42 -26.48
N GLN A 30 -15.43 7.91 -25.30
CA GLN A 30 -15.32 8.67 -24.08
C GLN A 30 -13.85 9.04 -23.94
N LYS A 31 -13.57 10.34 -24.01
CA LYS A 31 -12.21 10.87 -23.82
C LYS A 31 -11.68 10.27 -22.50
N ALA A 32 -10.58 9.52 -22.58
CA ALA A 32 -10.01 8.90 -21.40
C ALA A 32 -9.76 9.97 -20.33
N TYR A 33 -10.21 9.73 -19.10
CA TYR A 33 -9.95 10.61 -17.97
C TYR A 33 -8.44 10.73 -17.77
N VAL A 34 -7.93 11.95 -17.75
CA VAL A 34 -6.54 12.28 -17.46
C VAL A 34 -6.54 13.23 -16.28
N PRO A 35 -6.03 12.81 -15.12
CA PRO A 35 -5.98 13.68 -13.96
C PRO A 35 -4.93 14.78 -14.14
N ASP A 36 -5.26 15.99 -13.66
CA ASP A 36 -4.31 17.10 -13.60
C ASP A 36 -3.50 17.00 -12.28
N VAL A 37 -2.17 17.15 -12.38
CA VAL A 37 -1.31 17.22 -11.17
C VAL A 37 -1.72 18.46 -10.35
N GLY A 38 -2.05 18.24 -9.08
CA GLY A 38 -2.56 19.28 -8.20
C GLY A 38 -4.09 19.43 -8.21
N GLN A 39 -4.83 18.59 -8.95
CA GLN A 39 -6.30 18.60 -8.85
C GLN A 39 -6.76 18.29 -7.43
N GLU A 40 -7.87 18.90 -7.04
CA GLU A 40 -8.46 18.70 -5.72
C GLU A 40 -8.92 17.26 -5.52
N GLY A 41 -8.55 16.67 -4.37
CA GLY A 41 -9.10 15.44 -3.84
C GLY A 41 -9.96 15.73 -2.60
N LYS A 42 -10.38 14.68 -1.88
CA LYS A 42 -11.17 14.85 -0.65
C LYS A 42 -10.41 15.57 0.45
N ASP A 43 -9.19 15.12 0.73
CA ASP A 43 -8.37 15.59 1.86
C ASP A 43 -6.97 16.07 1.41
N VAL A 44 -6.55 15.69 0.20
CA VAL A 44 -5.26 16.03 -0.41
C VAL A 44 -5.42 16.29 -1.90
N ILE A 45 -4.55 17.12 -2.47
CA ILE A 45 -4.42 17.23 -3.93
C ILE A 45 -3.77 15.97 -4.51
N TRP A 46 -4.14 15.60 -5.73
CA TRP A 46 -3.51 14.48 -6.40
C TRP A 46 -2.11 14.84 -6.92
N VAL A 47 -1.11 14.13 -6.44
CA VAL A 47 0.28 14.20 -6.90
C VAL A 47 0.81 12.78 -7.08
N PRO A 48 1.25 12.38 -8.29
CA PRO A 48 1.75 11.04 -8.51
C PRO A 48 3.13 10.84 -7.87
N THR A 49 3.33 9.73 -7.16
CA THR A 49 4.65 9.33 -6.67
C THR A 49 5.57 9.00 -7.85
N PRO A 50 6.79 9.53 -7.93
CA PRO A 50 7.76 9.15 -8.97
C PRO A 50 8.00 7.64 -8.98
N GLN A 51 8.13 7.04 -10.17
CA GLN A 51 8.28 5.58 -10.28
C GLN A 51 9.52 5.06 -9.53
N SER A 52 10.64 5.78 -9.61
CA SER A 52 11.85 5.43 -8.87
C SER A 52 11.64 5.37 -7.34
N LEU A 53 10.75 6.23 -6.81
CA LEU A 53 10.40 6.20 -5.40
C LEU A 53 9.42 5.06 -5.08
N VAL A 54 8.46 4.76 -5.96
CA VAL A 54 7.59 3.57 -5.81
C VAL A 54 8.44 2.31 -5.69
N ASP A 55 9.41 2.15 -6.58
CA ASP A 55 10.32 1.00 -6.54
C ASP A 55 11.11 0.96 -5.23
N LYS A 56 11.65 2.09 -4.79
CA LYS A 56 12.37 2.22 -3.51
C LYS A 56 11.48 1.88 -2.31
N MET A 57 10.23 2.36 -2.27
CA MET A 57 9.28 2.08 -1.20
C MET A 57 9.02 0.56 -1.06
N LEU A 58 8.82 -0.11 -2.19
CA LEU A 58 8.62 -1.57 -2.21
C LEU A 58 9.88 -2.34 -1.81
N ASP A 59 11.07 -1.87 -2.24
CA ASP A 59 12.36 -2.47 -1.85
C ASP A 59 12.62 -2.32 -0.36
N MET A 60 12.38 -1.14 0.23
CA MET A 60 12.51 -0.90 1.67
C MET A 60 11.55 -1.78 2.48
N ALA A 61 10.33 -1.97 2.00
CA ALA A 61 9.37 -2.88 2.62
C ALA A 61 9.75 -4.36 2.43
N LYS A 62 10.78 -4.68 1.63
CA LYS A 62 11.20 -6.05 1.32
C LYS A 62 10.02 -6.93 0.90
N VAL A 63 9.20 -6.41 -0.01
CA VAL A 63 7.97 -7.09 -0.42
C VAL A 63 8.27 -8.44 -1.09
N THR A 64 7.38 -9.40 -0.86
CA THR A 64 7.45 -10.74 -1.45
C THR A 64 6.11 -11.10 -2.11
N PRO A 65 6.07 -12.07 -3.03
CA PRO A 65 4.81 -12.52 -3.64
C PRO A 65 3.76 -13.07 -2.67
N LYS A 66 4.12 -13.30 -1.40
CA LYS A 66 3.20 -13.77 -0.35
C LYS A 66 2.51 -12.61 0.37
N ASP A 67 3.02 -11.40 0.22
CA ASP A 67 2.48 -10.22 0.88
C ASP A 67 1.21 -9.71 0.20
N ARG A 68 0.32 -9.19 1.02
CA ARG A 68 -0.86 -8.43 0.60
C ARG A 68 -0.57 -6.94 0.83
N LEU A 69 -0.57 -6.15 -0.24
CA LEU A 69 -0.32 -4.73 -0.16
C LEU A 69 -1.64 -3.94 -0.25
N MET A 70 -1.79 -2.91 0.58
CA MET A 70 -2.81 -1.89 0.44
C MET A 70 -2.16 -0.51 0.26
N ASP A 71 -2.60 0.23 -0.77
CA ASP A 71 -2.15 1.59 -1.06
C ASP A 71 -3.26 2.59 -0.72
N LEU A 72 -3.02 3.47 0.25
CA LEU A 72 -4.01 4.43 0.75
C LEU A 72 -3.90 5.75 -0.01
N GLY A 73 -4.94 6.11 -0.75
CA GLY A 73 -4.91 7.21 -1.73
C GLY A 73 -4.20 6.78 -3.01
N SER A 74 -4.67 5.68 -3.62
CA SER A 74 -3.91 5.00 -4.68
C SER A 74 -3.81 5.76 -6.01
N GLY A 75 -4.57 6.85 -6.17
CA GLY A 75 -4.49 7.74 -7.34
C GLY A 75 -4.67 6.98 -8.66
N ASP A 76 -3.69 7.03 -9.55
CA ASP A 76 -3.69 6.35 -10.84
C ASP A 76 -3.29 4.86 -10.77
N GLY A 77 -3.06 4.35 -9.58
CA GLY A 77 -2.79 2.94 -9.29
C GLY A 77 -1.34 2.48 -9.47
N ARG A 78 -0.38 3.38 -9.74
CA ARG A 78 1.00 3.00 -10.08
C ARG A 78 1.69 2.15 -9.03
N THR A 79 1.53 2.44 -7.74
CA THR A 79 2.11 1.66 -6.63
C THR A 79 1.54 0.26 -6.59
N VAL A 80 0.21 0.14 -6.67
CA VAL A 80 -0.53 -1.14 -6.69
C VAL A 80 -0.13 -1.99 -7.90
N ILE A 81 -0.06 -1.37 -9.08
CA ILE A 81 0.32 -2.03 -10.33
C ILE A 81 1.76 -2.54 -10.25
N THR A 82 2.68 -1.72 -9.75
CA THR A 82 4.09 -2.12 -9.57
C THR A 82 4.23 -3.27 -8.60
N ALA A 83 3.48 -3.23 -7.47
CA ALA A 83 3.45 -4.35 -6.51
C ALA A 83 2.91 -5.63 -7.17
N ALA A 84 1.83 -5.55 -7.94
CA ALA A 84 1.25 -6.68 -8.66
C ALA A 84 2.21 -7.25 -9.72
N GLN A 85 2.97 -6.41 -10.42
CA GLN A 85 4.04 -6.84 -11.35
C GLN A 85 5.18 -7.60 -10.64
N ARG A 86 5.44 -7.27 -9.35
CA ARG A 86 6.39 -8.01 -8.49
C ARG A 86 5.76 -9.30 -7.89
N GLY A 87 4.52 -9.61 -8.26
CA GLY A 87 3.83 -10.86 -7.89
C GLY A 87 2.91 -10.76 -6.67
N LEU A 88 2.78 -9.61 -6.03
CA LEU A 88 1.89 -9.42 -4.86
C LEU A 88 0.41 -9.41 -5.27
N THR A 89 -0.44 -9.75 -4.31
CA THR A 89 -1.84 -9.31 -4.33
C THR A 89 -1.91 -7.89 -3.75
N ALA A 90 -2.38 -6.93 -4.54
CA ALA A 90 -2.37 -5.53 -4.16
C ALA A 90 -3.73 -4.86 -4.37
N GLN A 91 -4.13 -4.01 -3.43
CA GLN A 91 -5.38 -3.25 -3.48
C GLN A 91 -5.12 -1.76 -3.29
N GLY A 92 -5.70 -0.95 -4.17
CA GLY A 92 -5.74 0.50 -4.03
C GLY A 92 -7.05 0.95 -3.41
N ILE A 93 -6.94 1.81 -2.40
CA ILE A 93 -8.05 2.50 -1.76
C ILE A 93 -8.01 3.95 -2.23
N GLU A 94 -9.03 4.37 -2.96
CA GLU A 94 -9.09 5.72 -3.52
C GLU A 94 -10.50 6.29 -3.32
N TYR A 95 -10.59 7.55 -2.97
CA TYR A 95 -11.91 8.19 -2.75
C TYR A 95 -12.57 8.62 -4.07
N ASN A 96 -11.77 9.06 -5.05
CA ASN A 96 -12.26 9.55 -6.33
C ASN A 96 -12.58 8.37 -7.28
N PRO A 97 -13.87 8.17 -7.69
CA PRO A 97 -14.26 7.07 -8.56
C PRO A 97 -13.64 7.15 -9.96
N ASP A 98 -13.32 8.34 -10.47
CA ASP A 98 -12.68 8.50 -11.78
C ASP A 98 -11.22 8.01 -11.75
N LEU A 99 -10.50 8.27 -10.65
CA LEU A 99 -9.17 7.71 -10.41
C LEU A 99 -9.22 6.19 -10.22
N VAL A 100 -10.24 5.65 -9.56
CA VAL A 100 -10.46 4.20 -9.46
C VAL A 100 -10.67 3.58 -10.85
N ALA A 101 -11.52 4.20 -11.69
CA ALA A 101 -11.74 3.72 -13.05
C ALA A 101 -10.47 3.77 -13.90
N LEU A 102 -9.68 4.85 -13.77
CA LEU A 102 -8.38 4.99 -14.43
C LEU A 102 -7.40 3.90 -13.98
N SER A 103 -7.28 3.66 -12.66
CA SER A 103 -6.40 2.64 -12.08
C SER A 103 -6.74 1.25 -12.58
N GLN A 104 -8.03 0.91 -12.67
CA GLN A 104 -8.50 -0.37 -13.21
C GLN A 104 -8.12 -0.53 -14.69
N GLN A 105 -8.22 0.55 -15.49
CA GLN A 105 -7.77 0.54 -16.89
C GLN A 105 -6.26 0.38 -16.99
N ASN A 106 -5.49 1.07 -16.12
CA ASN A 106 -4.04 0.97 -16.07
C ASN A 106 -3.61 -0.46 -15.72
N ALA A 107 -4.22 -1.10 -14.72
CA ALA A 107 -3.94 -2.49 -14.35
C ALA A 107 -4.24 -3.47 -15.47
N LYS A 108 -5.35 -3.29 -16.20
CA LYS A 108 -5.67 -4.08 -17.40
C LYS A 108 -4.61 -3.91 -18.48
N ARG A 109 -4.18 -2.68 -18.78
CA ARG A 109 -3.12 -2.41 -19.75
C ARG A 109 -1.75 -3.00 -19.34
N ALA A 110 -1.48 -3.02 -18.05
CA ALA A 110 -0.27 -3.63 -17.49
C ALA A 110 -0.33 -5.17 -17.37
N GLY A 111 -1.48 -5.79 -17.66
CA GLY A 111 -1.66 -7.25 -17.60
C GLY A 111 -1.68 -7.82 -16.18
N VAL A 112 -2.05 -7.01 -15.15
CA VAL A 112 -2.03 -7.42 -13.74
C VAL A 112 -3.39 -7.27 -13.03
N ALA A 113 -4.47 -7.14 -13.79
CA ALA A 113 -5.81 -6.91 -13.24
C ALA A 113 -6.35 -8.07 -12.38
N ASP A 114 -5.73 -9.24 -12.45
CA ASP A 114 -5.99 -10.40 -11.59
C ASP A 114 -5.43 -10.24 -10.17
N ARG A 115 -4.42 -9.39 -9.97
CA ARG A 115 -3.73 -9.15 -8.70
C ARG A 115 -3.81 -7.72 -8.20
N ALA A 116 -4.10 -6.75 -9.09
CA ALA A 116 -4.25 -5.34 -8.78
C ALA A 116 -5.74 -4.97 -8.79
N THR A 117 -6.31 -4.72 -7.62
CA THR A 117 -7.72 -4.32 -7.45
C THR A 117 -7.82 -2.90 -6.91
N PHE A 118 -8.92 -2.20 -7.20
CA PHE A 118 -9.12 -0.82 -6.75
C PHE A 118 -10.56 -0.62 -6.32
N VAL A 119 -10.76 0.06 -5.20
CA VAL A 119 -12.08 0.33 -4.63
C VAL A 119 -12.26 1.81 -4.31
N ALA A 120 -13.45 2.34 -4.63
CA ALA A 120 -13.85 3.69 -4.25
C ALA A 120 -14.30 3.67 -2.79
N GLN A 121 -13.41 4.07 -1.86
CA GLN A 121 -13.68 4.01 -0.43
C GLN A 121 -12.90 5.07 0.36
N ASP A 122 -13.45 5.46 1.51
CA ASP A 122 -12.75 6.28 2.49
C ASP A 122 -11.71 5.45 3.24
N LEU A 123 -10.43 5.87 3.17
CA LEU A 123 -9.30 5.19 3.82
C LEU A 123 -9.44 5.10 5.35
N PHE A 124 -10.16 6.04 5.99
CA PHE A 124 -10.37 6.00 7.43
C PHE A 124 -11.33 4.89 7.87
N THR A 125 -12.27 4.49 7.00
CA THR A 125 -13.26 3.43 7.28
C THR A 125 -12.86 2.06 6.74
N THR A 126 -11.81 2.00 5.88
CA THR A 126 -11.33 0.76 5.27
C THR A 126 -10.75 -0.19 6.31
N ASP A 127 -11.10 -1.47 6.27
CA ASP A 127 -10.44 -2.51 7.08
C ASP A 127 -9.04 -2.79 6.51
N LEU A 128 -8.02 -2.52 7.31
CA LEU A 128 -6.60 -2.72 6.96
C LEU A 128 -6.02 -4.03 7.52
N SER A 129 -6.80 -4.83 8.26
CA SER A 129 -6.33 -5.99 9.03
C SER A 129 -5.67 -7.09 8.19
N GLN A 130 -5.96 -7.10 6.89
CA GLN A 130 -5.43 -8.10 5.96
C GLN A 130 -4.14 -7.66 5.26
N ALA A 131 -3.64 -6.45 5.53
CA ALA A 131 -2.44 -5.94 4.89
C ALA A 131 -1.17 -6.39 5.60
N ASP A 132 -0.21 -6.92 4.84
CA ASP A 132 1.17 -7.14 5.29
C ASP A 132 2.03 -5.90 5.02
N VAL A 133 1.65 -5.12 4.00
CA VAL A 133 2.31 -3.87 3.60
C VAL A 133 1.27 -2.80 3.31
N ILE A 134 1.47 -1.62 3.89
CA ILE A 134 0.69 -0.42 3.58
C ILE A 134 1.61 0.62 2.94
N THR A 135 1.18 1.19 1.83
CA THR A 135 1.82 2.34 1.19
C THR A 135 0.91 3.54 1.21
N MET A 136 1.48 4.75 1.28
CA MET A 136 0.71 5.99 1.27
C MET A 136 1.55 7.18 0.82
N PHE A 137 0.88 8.15 0.19
CA PHE A 137 1.40 9.48 -0.08
C PHE A 137 0.35 10.50 0.35
N LEU A 138 0.29 10.75 1.65
CA LEU A 138 -0.71 11.58 2.31
C LEU A 138 -0.02 12.64 3.19
N LEU A 139 -0.74 13.70 3.57
CA LEU A 139 -0.20 14.72 4.46
C LEU A 139 0.05 14.16 5.88
N SER A 140 1.00 14.76 6.61
CA SER A 140 1.32 14.36 7.99
C SER A 140 0.10 14.34 8.90
N THR A 141 -0.81 15.31 8.76
CA THR A 141 -2.04 15.37 9.55
C THR A 141 -2.99 14.18 9.32
N ILE A 142 -2.99 13.63 8.11
CA ILE A 142 -3.76 12.43 7.78
C ILE A 142 -3.05 11.19 8.31
N ASN A 143 -1.73 11.11 8.14
CA ASN A 143 -0.91 10.02 8.68
C ASN A 143 -1.06 9.92 10.21
N GLU A 144 -1.07 11.05 10.93
CA GLU A 144 -1.29 11.10 12.36
C GLU A 144 -2.69 10.60 12.76
N LYS A 145 -3.72 10.93 11.98
CA LYS A 145 -5.09 10.40 12.20
C LYS A 145 -5.19 8.90 11.94
N LEU A 146 -4.42 8.38 10.97
CA LEU A 146 -4.36 6.95 10.66
C LEU A 146 -3.51 6.16 11.66
N ARG A 147 -2.52 6.78 12.28
CA ARG A 147 -1.54 6.14 13.18
C ARG A 147 -2.16 5.22 14.22
N PRO A 148 -3.20 5.58 14.98
CA PRO A 148 -3.82 4.66 15.93
C PRO A 148 -4.30 3.36 15.28
N LYS A 149 -4.89 3.45 14.09
CA LYS A 149 -5.37 2.30 13.33
C LYS A 149 -4.22 1.45 12.78
N LEU A 150 -3.13 2.07 12.34
CA LEU A 150 -1.94 1.38 11.87
C LEU A 150 -1.24 0.62 13.00
N LEU A 151 -1.20 1.19 14.21
CA LEU A 151 -0.62 0.55 15.41
C LEU A 151 -1.44 -0.64 15.94
N GLU A 152 -2.68 -0.83 15.49
CA GLU A 152 -3.48 -2.03 15.80
C GLU A 152 -3.25 -3.18 14.83
N LEU A 153 -2.52 -2.97 13.74
CA LEU A 153 -2.19 -4.01 12.77
C LEU A 153 -1.25 -5.07 13.40
N PRO A 154 -1.18 -6.26 12.84
CA PRO A 154 -0.25 -7.29 13.31
C PRO A 154 1.19 -6.77 13.38
N ALA A 155 1.89 -7.13 14.46
CA ALA A 155 3.31 -6.79 14.59
C ALA A 155 4.12 -7.35 13.41
N GLY A 156 4.96 -6.51 12.81
CA GLY A 156 5.70 -6.82 11.60
C GLY A 156 5.03 -6.32 10.31
N THR A 157 3.79 -5.78 10.37
CA THR A 157 3.21 -5.05 9.22
C THR A 157 4.10 -3.86 8.89
N ARG A 158 4.42 -3.70 7.61
CA ARG A 158 5.30 -2.65 7.10
C ARG A 158 4.48 -1.52 6.54
N VAL A 159 4.72 -0.30 7.01
CA VAL A 159 4.04 0.92 6.54
C VAL A 159 5.08 1.81 5.89
N VAL A 160 4.89 2.17 4.63
CA VAL A 160 5.81 3.03 3.88
C VAL A 160 5.09 4.28 3.41
N SER A 161 5.61 5.43 3.82
CA SER A 161 5.08 6.73 3.40
C SER A 161 6.07 7.44 2.47
N ASN A 162 5.53 8.05 1.41
CA ASN A 162 6.29 9.04 0.65
C ASN A 162 6.35 10.34 1.45
N THR A 163 7.54 10.75 1.86
CA THR A 163 7.96 12.05 2.43
C THR A 163 7.29 12.43 3.76
N PHE A 164 6.01 12.16 3.98
CA PHE A 164 5.27 12.68 5.13
C PHE A 164 5.33 11.75 6.34
N ARG A 165 5.66 12.32 7.50
CA ARG A 165 5.82 11.62 8.79
C ARG A 165 4.47 11.36 9.47
N MET A 166 4.52 10.59 10.56
CA MET A 166 3.38 10.25 11.43
C MET A 166 3.53 10.83 12.84
N GLY A 167 3.77 12.14 12.92
CA GLY A 167 3.99 12.83 14.19
C GLY A 167 5.29 12.36 14.88
N ASP A 168 5.17 12.00 16.15
CA ASP A 168 6.27 11.54 17.00
C ASP A 168 6.62 10.04 16.86
N TRP A 169 5.91 9.29 16.03
CA TRP A 169 6.34 7.94 15.67
C TRP A 169 7.46 8.03 14.62
N GLU A 170 8.71 7.93 15.09
CA GLU A 170 9.89 7.99 14.21
C GLU A 170 9.96 6.77 13.29
N PRO A 171 10.34 6.93 12.01
CA PRO A 171 10.48 5.81 11.09
C PRO A 171 11.66 4.90 11.49
N ASP A 172 11.53 3.61 11.18
CA ASP A 172 12.58 2.62 11.36
C ASP A 172 13.69 2.76 10.34
N ALA A 173 13.35 3.25 9.12
CA ALA A 173 14.31 3.55 8.07
C ALA A 173 13.82 4.72 7.19
N SER A 174 14.76 5.42 6.57
CA SER A 174 14.51 6.52 5.64
C SER A 174 15.53 6.47 4.51
N GLU A 175 15.06 6.51 3.27
CA GLU A 175 15.91 6.58 2.07
C GLU A 175 15.40 7.62 1.09
N THR A 176 16.31 8.40 0.52
CA THR A 176 16.00 9.44 -0.48
C THR A 176 16.50 9.00 -1.85
N VAL A 177 15.64 9.08 -2.85
CA VAL A 177 15.97 8.84 -4.26
C VAL A 177 16.39 10.14 -4.89
N THR A 178 17.52 10.14 -5.60
CA THR A 178 18.05 11.33 -6.30
C THR A 178 17.85 11.27 -7.83
N GLU A 179 17.66 10.07 -8.38
CA GLU A 179 17.49 9.86 -9.81
C GLU A 179 16.00 9.86 -10.18
N ASN A 180 15.65 10.62 -11.22
CA ASN A 180 14.29 10.72 -11.76
C ASN A 180 13.24 11.12 -10.70
N CYS A 181 13.66 11.92 -9.72
CA CYS A 181 12.82 12.45 -8.67
C CYS A 181 13.23 13.88 -8.32
N GLN A 182 12.29 14.85 -8.35
CA GLN A 182 12.55 16.27 -8.09
C GLN A 182 11.96 16.73 -6.76
N THR A 183 10.76 16.26 -6.43
CA THR A 183 10.03 16.62 -5.21
C THR A 183 9.42 15.36 -4.59
N TYR A 184 9.31 15.33 -3.26
CA TYR A 184 8.74 14.19 -2.55
C TYR A 184 9.47 12.89 -2.86
N CYS A 185 10.78 12.88 -2.58
CA CYS A 185 11.69 11.82 -3.02
C CYS A 185 12.17 10.92 -1.87
N THR A 186 11.59 11.03 -0.68
CA THR A 186 12.04 10.29 0.49
C THR A 186 11.01 9.22 0.85
N ALA A 187 11.43 7.96 0.88
CA ALA A 187 10.64 6.87 1.45
C ALA A 187 10.93 6.75 2.95
N LEU A 188 9.88 6.66 3.75
CA LEU A 188 9.92 6.47 5.20
C LEU A 188 9.24 5.14 5.54
N LEU A 189 9.95 4.25 6.24
CA LEU A 189 9.45 2.93 6.63
C LEU A 189 9.21 2.88 8.14
N TRP A 190 8.06 2.37 8.53
CA TRP A 190 7.73 1.93 9.89
C TRP A 190 7.38 0.45 9.89
N ILE A 191 7.78 -0.25 10.93
CA ILE A 191 7.41 -1.64 11.17
C ILE A 191 6.56 -1.66 12.44
N VAL A 192 5.31 -2.10 12.32
CA VAL A 192 4.38 -2.13 13.46
C VAL A 192 4.97 -2.97 14.59
N PRO A 193 5.23 -2.39 15.77
CA PRO A 193 5.87 -3.11 16.85
C PRO A 193 4.88 -4.00 17.61
N ALA A 194 5.38 -5.11 18.16
CA ALA A 194 4.61 -5.91 19.12
C ALA A 194 4.27 -5.08 20.37
N LYS A 195 3.13 -5.37 21.00
CA LYS A 195 2.68 -4.69 22.23
C LYS A 195 3.24 -5.41 23.45
N VAL A 196 4.33 -4.84 24.03
CA VAL A 196 5.08 -5.48 25.11
C VAL A 196 5.02 -4.73 26.45
N GLN A 197 4.41 -3.56 26.51
CA GLN A 197 4.31 -2.80 27.76
C GLN A 197 3.75 -3.65 28.90
N GLY A 198 4.37 -3.57 30.10
CA GLY A 198 3.94 -4.25 31.31
C GLY A 198 5.01 -5.15 31.91
N LYS A 199 4.58 -6.08 32.75
CA LYS A 199 5.48 -7.00 33.50
C LYS A 199 5.52 -8.37 32.85
N TRP A 200 6.75 -8.92 32.84
CA TRP A 200 7.06 -10.23 32.26
C TRP A 200 7.91 -11.02 33.24
N ASP A 201 7.47 -12.25 33.59
CA ASP A 201 8.20 -13.17 34.43
C ASP A 201 9.26 -13.90 33.59
N MET A 202 10.53 -13.80 33.95
CA MET A 202 11.67 -14.45 33.31
C MET A 202 12.22 -15.66 34.12
N GLY A 203 11.38 -16.27 34.97
CA GLY A 203 11.81 -17.44 35.76
C GLY A 203 12.65 -17.08 36.97
N GLY A 204 12.25 -16.08 37.75
CA GLY A 204 12.91 -15.61 38.96
C GLY A 204 13.22 -14.12 38.98
N GLU A 205 13.27 -13.50 37.80
CA GLU A 205 13.39 -12.05 37.66
C GLU A 205 12.20 -11.49 36.88
N THR A 206 11.80 -10.27 37.20
CA THR A 206 10.73 -9.56 36.46
C THR A 206 11.37 -8.59 35.48
N LEU A 207 11.05 -8.73 34.19
CA LEU A 207 11.30 -7.72 33.17
C LEU A 207 10.09 -6.78 33.13
N GLN A 208 10.27 -5.53 33.52
CA GLN A 208 9.26 -4.48 33.42
C GLN A 208 9.59 -3.63 32.19
N LEU A 209 8.62 -3.47 31.27
CA LEU A 209 8.77 -2.72 30.04
C LEU A 209 7.76 -1.56 29.99
N ASP A 210 8.28 -0.39 29.69
CA ASP A 210 7.53 0.77 29.21
C ASP A 210 7.79 0.93 27.72
N GLN A 211 6.75 1.21 26.95
CA GLN A 211 6.83 1.20 25.49
C GLN A 211 6.35 2.53 24.90
N HIS A 212 7.19 3.13 24.06
CA HIS A 212 6.84 4.24 23.21
C HIS A 212 7.12 3.85 21.75
N PHE A 213 6.09 3.38 21.06
CA PHE A 213 6.17 2.76 19.73
C PHE A 213 7.16 1.57 19.73
N GLN A 214 8.23 1.65 18.93
CA GLN A 214 9.29 0.64 18.86
C GLN A 214 10.39 0.83 19.91
N VAL A 215 10.43 1.95 20.63
CA VAL A 215 11.44 2.23 21.67
C VAL A 215 10.93 1.74 23.01
N LEU A 216 11.81 1.05 23.73
CA LEU A 216 11.50 0.48 25.03
C LEU A 216 12.40 1.09 26.12
N SER A 217 11.85 1.18 27.32
CA SER A 217 12.56 1.46 28.54
C SER A 217 12.07 0.52 29.65
N GLY A 218 12.71 0.53 30.79
CA GLY A 218 12.28 -0.29 31.91
C GLY A 218 13.43 -0.92 32.67
N LYS A 219 13.20 -2.09 33.29
CA LYS A 219 14.21 -2.77 34.13
C LYS A 219 14.03 -4.28 34.13
N LEU A 220 15.15 -4.99 34.29
CA LEU A 220 15.21 -6.41 34.60
C LEU A 220 15.60 -6.55 36.09
N GLY A 221 14.67 -7.07 36.92
CA GLY A 221 14.79 -7.01 38.35
C GLY A 221 14.90 -5.55 38.84
N SER A 222 16.05 -5.18 39.41
CA SER A 222 16.40 -3.80 39.81
C SER A 222 17.23 -3.05 38.77
N VAL A 223 17.75 -3.72 37.71
CA VAL A 223 18.72 -3.16 36.77
C VAL A 223 17.99 -2.48 35.62
N PRO A 224 18.22 -1.18 35.34
CA PRO A 224 17.71 -0.51 34.18
C PRO A 224 18.17 -1.20 32.87
N ILE A 225 17.27 -1.28 31.87
CA ILE A 225 17.65 -1.73 30.55
C ILE A 225 18.09 -0.56 29.67
N SER A 226 18.95 -0.82 28.69
CA SER A 226 19.39 0.13 27.67
C SER A 226 19.31 -0.51 26.27
N ASP A 227 19.43 0.33 25.22
CA ASP A 227 19.39 -0.09 23.81
C ASP A 227 18.18 -0.99 23.50
N ALA A 228 17.08 -0.69 24.16
CA ALA A 228 15.89 -1.52 24.16
C ALA A 228 14.93 -1.11 23.04
N ARG A 229 14.65 -2.04 22.11
CA ARG A 229 13.90 -1.74 20.90
C ARG A 229 13.14 -2.96 20.38
N LEU A 230 12.04 -2.67 19.69
CA LEU A 230 11.31 -3.62 18.86
C LEU A 230 11.59 -3.36 17.36
N ASP A 231 11.65 -4.45 16.60
CA ASP A 231 11.55 -4.48 15.15
C ASP A 231 10.47 -5.53 14.81
N GLY A 232 9.26 -5.07 14.63
CA GLY A 232 8.09 -5.94 14.55
C GLY A 232 7.93 -6.79 15.81
N THR A 233 8.09 -8.10 15.66
CA THR A 233 8.07 -9.05 16.77
C THR A 233 9.45 -9.27 17.42
N SER A 234 10.53 -8.82 16.80
CA SER A 234 11.88 -8.96 17.36
C SER A 234 12.11 -7.95 18.46
N ILE A 235 12.60 -8.40 19.60
CA ILE A 235 12.96 -7.55 20.75
C ILE A 235 14.44 -7.67 21.04
N THR A 236 15.09 -6.53 21.31
CA THR A 236 16.46 -6.47 21.82
C THR A 236 16.52 -5.51 23.00
N PHE A 237 17.34 -5.82 23.99
CA PHE A 237 17.70 -4.92 25.09
C PHE A 237 19.01 -5.34 25.74
N THR A 238 19.63 -4.44 26.49
CA THR A 238 20.81 -4.72 27.29
C THR A 238 20.46 -4.54 28.77
N ALA A 239 20.86 -5.49 29.64
CA ALA A 239 20.70 -5.41 31.07
C ALA A 239 21.96 -5.94 31.73
N ASN A 240 22.54 -5.20 32.68
CA ASN A 240 23.78 -5.56 33.41
C ASN A 240 24.92 -5.99 32.45
N GLY A 241 25.10 -5.26 31.34
CA GLY A 241 26.12 -5.53 30.33
C GLY A 241 25.85 -6.73 29.43
N VAL A 242 24.75 -7.44 29.62
CA VAL A 242 24.33 -8.59 28.81
C VAL A 242 23.32 -8.16 27.78
N ARG A 243 23.58 -8.46 26.50
CA ARG A 243 22.64 -8.23 25.42
C ARG A 243 21.64 -9.40 25.30
N TYR A 244 20.38 -9.07 25.34
CA TYR A 244 19.25 -9.97 25.12
C TYR A 244 18.68 -9.72 23.71
N ALA A 245 18.41 -10.80 22.99
CA ALA A 245 17.71 -10.77 21.71
C ALA A 245 16.68 -11.89 21.69
N GLY A 246 15.48 -11.61 21.17
CA GLY A 246 14.40 -12.60 21.17
C GLY A 246 13.24 -12.21 20.29
N VAL A 247 12.18 -13.02 20.35
CA VAL A 247 10.94 -12.86 19.60
C VAL A 247 9.76 -12.83 20.57
N VAL A 248 8.85 -11.90 20.32
CA VAL A 248 7.57 -11.76 21.01
C VAL A 248 6.51 -12.59 20.28
N ASN A 249 5.83 -13.46 21.02
CA ASN A 249 4.71 -14.23 20.53
C ASN A 249 3.53 -14.11 21.49
N GLY A 250 2.69 -13.10 21.26
CA GLY A 250 1.55 -12.79 22.11
C GLY A 250 1.95 -12.55 23.57
N ARG A 251 1.64 -13.47 24.45
CA ARG A 251 1.93 -13.39 25.90
C ARG A 251 3.26 -14.04 26.31
N THR A 252 4.11 -14.42 25.36
CA THR A 252 5.42 -15.05 25.61
C THR A 252 6.51 -14.35 24.82
N MET A 253 7.73 -14.37 25.37
CA MET A 253 8.94 -14.02 24.65
C MET A 253 9.97 -15.13 24.85
N SER A 254 10.84 -15.32 23.87
CA SER A 254 11.97 -16.24 23.98
C SER A 254 13.11 -15.80 23.08
N GLY A 255 14.33 -16.15 23.47
CA GLY A 255 15.50 -15.77 22.71
C GLY A 255 16.80 -16.19 23.39
N SER A 256 17.90 -15.49 23.06
CA SER A 256 19.23 -15.72 23.61
C SER A 256 19.77 -14.50 24.36
N ALA A 257 20.51 -14.74 25.42
CA ALA A 257 21.26 -13.75 26.17
C ALA A 257 22.75 -14.00 25.99
N ALA A 258 23.51 -12.99 25.58
CA ALA A 258 24.93 -13.12 25.26
C ALA A 258 25.71 -13.66 26.45
N GLY A 259 26.37 -14.83 26.28
CA GLY A 259 27.16 -15.47 27.37
C GLY A 259 26.33 -16.14 28.46
N LYS A 260 24.97 -16.11 28.40
CA LYS A 260 24.08 -16.73 29.41
C LYS A 260 23.17 -17.83 28.89
N GLY A 261 23.06 -18.00 27.55
CA GLY A 261 22.22 -19.01 26.93
C GLY A 261 20.81 -18.50 26.60
N GLU A 262 19.85 -19.40 26.56
CA GLU A 262 18.44 -19.07 26.22
C GLU A 262 17.71 -18.42 27.40
N TRP A 263 16.76 -17.55 27.06
CA TRP A 263 15.84 -16.96 28.02
C TRP A 263 14.39 -17.08 27.53
N ARG A 264 13.49 -17.05 28.45
CA ARG A 264 12.04 -17.01 28.19
C ARG A 264 11.38 -16.05 29.15
N ALA A 265 10.32 -15.39 28.69
CA ALA A 265 9.47 -14.57 29.52
C ALA A 265 8.00 -14.82 29.24
N LYS A 266 7.17 -14.70 30.26
CA LYS A 266 5.73 -14.81 30.16
C LYS A 266 5.08 -13.55 30.76
N ARG A 267 4.11 -12.98 30.07
CA ARG A 267 3.39 -11.81 30.56
C ARG A 267 2.64 -12.18 31.86
N SER A 268 2.87 -11.41 32.91
CA SER A 268 2.21 -11.53 34.20
C SER A 268 0.75 -11.09 34.15
#